data_86bc3852f5fe77b56c54b046e262d9a0
#
_entry.id   86bc3852f5fe77b56c54b046e262d9a0
#
_cell.length_a   1.000
_cell.length_b   1.000
_cell.length_c   1.000
_cell.angle_alpha   90.00
_cell.angle_beta   90.00
_cell.angle_gamma   90.00
#
_symmetry.space_group_name_H-M   'P 1'
#
loop_
_entity.id
_entity.type
_entity.pdbx_description
1 polymer ?
#
loop_
_entity_poly.entity_id
_entity_poly.type
_entity_poly.pdbx_seq_one_letter_code
_entity_poly.pdbx_strand_id
1 'polypeptide(L)'
;MLFSSRVTGNDGLQGEVAPVVLQATRRASKTNSARGFVLVVVCCTLNLGSIFAAPSQDATPSSELLDQGRKLLEAGKLAEAELVLDRAEKLAPSDSVILTLDAKVKGRLGEYASAVGLLERVIRLIPQSAKGHVDLAIALADSGDLNGALAETAAAISIAPALAIAHLNRARILSDMNQDREARNEFALAARLAPGNPDCYFYWSFGERAQGNFNKETELLRKVVKLQPGNVKAHIMLADSLLDQNQTAEAVAELRIALAIDPDSAHAIYKLSRALRTTDPGESKKLRAQFDRLKAQNSVLDQAKALANEAFHAFTVQDWRESVRLFSEAVETCGDCEIESTLHRDLGLTLCRDGQIERGAEELRKALELNPEDRDAAKALEMIRAR
;
A
#
# COMPACT_ATOMS: atom_id res chain seq x y z
N MET A 1 -15.98 15.15 -9.59
CA MET A 1 -14.65 14.65 -9.99
C MET A 1 -14.01 14.03 -8.77
N LEU A 2 -13.92 12.74 -8.79
CA LEU A 2 -13.52 11.86 -7.69
C LEU A 2 -12.16 12.24 -7.12
N PHE A 3 -12.07 12.58 -5.84
CA PHE A 3 -10.82 12.58 -5.05
C PHE A 3 -10.31 11.16 -4.76
N SER A 4 -10.98 10.15 -5.32
CA SER A 4 -10.45 8.83 -5.43
C SER A 4 -9.39 8.84 -6.52
N SER A 5 -8.13 8.85 -6.13
CA SER A 5 -6.95 8.37 -6.89
C SER A 5 -6.85 8.70 -8.38
N ARG A 6 -7.48 9.75 -8.89
CA ARG A 6 -7.13 10.32 -10.18
C ARG A 6 -6.34 11.61 -10.05
N VAL A 7 -5.29 11.59 -9.26
CA VAL A 7 -4.08 12.27 -9.66
C VAL A 7 -3.47 11.36 -10.72
N THR A 8 -3.90 11.52 -11.96
CA THR A 8 -3.22 10.99 -13.14
C THR A 8 -1.93 11.78 -13.30
N GLY A 9 -0.97 11.41 -12.54
CA GLY A 9 0.38 11.88 -12.54
C GLY A 9 1.15 10.91 -11.68
N ASN A 10 1.56 9.82 -12.29
CA ASN A 10 2.76 9.03 -11.97
C ASN A 10 3.31 9.21 -10.55
N ASP A 11 2.48 9.04 -9.51
CA ASP A 11 2.91 8.90 -8.11
C ASP A 11 3.10 7.41 -7.78
N GLY A 12 3.68 6.69 -8.73
CA GLY A 12 4.09 5.30 -8.58
C GLY A 12 5.40 5.16 -7.82
N LEU A 13 5.54 5.76 -6.66
CA LEU A 13 6.74 5.62 -5.85
C LEU A 13 6.41 5.43 -4.37
N GLN A 14 5.48 4.56 -4.08
CA GLN A 14 5.49 3.67 -2.93
C GLN A 14 4.94 2.34 -3.42
N GLY A 15 5.72 1.68 -4.28
CA GLY A 15 5.49 0.29 -4.65
C GLY A 15 5.83 -0.55 -3.45
N GLU A 16 4.82 -0.91 -2.67
CA GLU A 16 4.93 -2.06 -1.81
C GLU A 16 5.27 -3.24 -2.72
N VAL A 17 6.47 -3.78 -2.54
CA VAL A 17 6.85 -5.07 -3.11
C VAL A 17 6.04 -6.11 -2.35
N ALA A 18 4.77 -6.30 -2.74
CA ALA A 18 4.10 -7.52 -2.38
C ALA A 18 4.92 -8.65 -3.03
N PRO A 19 5.36 -9.66 -2.28
CA PRO A 19 6.05 -10.77 -2.90
C PRO A 19 5.13 -11.33 -3.99
N VAL A 20 5.64 -11.35 -5.21
CA VAL A 20 4.96 -11.79 -6.45
C VAL A 20 4.25 -13.15 -6.24
N VAL A 21 4.77 -13.96 -5.34
CA VAL A 21 4.26 -15.28 -4.93
C VAL A 21 2.83 -15.29 -4.40
N LEU A 22 2.35 -14.22 -3.76
CA LEU A 22 1.03 -14.19 -3.12
C LEU A 22 -0.13 -13.75 -4.05
N GLN A 23 0.15 -13.03 -5.13
CA GLN A 23 -0.92 -12.61 -6.06
C GLN A 23 -1.50 -13.75 -6.90
N ALA A 24 -0.72 -14.80 -7.15
CA ALA A 24 -1.17 -15.94 -7.96
C ALA A 24 -2.11 -16.89 -7.22
N THR A 25 -1.95 -17.04 -5.92
CA THR A 25 -2.84 -17.91 -5.12
C THR A 25 -4.29 -17.41 -5.11
N ARG A 26 -4.51 -16.12 -5.37
CA ARG A 26 -5.86 -15.52 -5.39
C ARG A 26 -6.66 -15.78 -6.66
N ARG A 27 -6.02 -15.94 -7.84
CA ARG A 27 -6.74 -16.22 -9.10
C ARG A 27 -7.20 -17.67 -9.22
N ALA A 28 -6.54 -18.60 -8.54
CA ALA A 28 -6.92 -20.02 -8.54
C ALA A 28 -8.16 -20.32 -7.69
N SER A 29 -8.57 -19.46 -6.76
CA SER A 29 -9.68 -19.70 -5.83
C SER A 29 -11.07 -19.39 -6.40
N LYS A 30 -11.18 -18.90 -7.65
CA LYS A 30 -12.48 -18.58 -8.27
C LYS A 30 -13.13 -19.73 -9.05
N THR A 31 -12.54 -20.90 -9.10
CA THR A 31 -13.19 -22.08 -9.68
C THR A 31 -13.25 -23.21 -8.67
N ASN A 32 -14.40 -23.32 -8.06
CA ASN A 32 -14.95 -24.48 -7.32
C ASN A 32 -14.01 -25.52 -6.73
N SER A 33 -14.07 -25.58 -5.45
CA SER A 33 -13.85 -26.71 -4.54
C SER A 33 -12.78 -26.46 -3.50
N ALA A 34 -13.26 -26.44 -2.27
CA ALA A 34 -12.45 -26.41 -1.07
C ALA A 34 -11.33 -27.44 -1.09
N ARG A 35 -10.06 -26.99 -1.08
CA ARG A 35 -8.94 -27.65 -0.40
C ARG A 35 -7.68 -26.81 -0.58
N GLY A 36 -7.10 -26.44 0.55
CA GLY A 36 -5.97 -25.56 0.77
C GLY A 36 -4.78 -25.79 -0.16
N PHE A 37 -4.23 -24.70 -0.67
CA PHE A 37 -2.86 -24.63 -1.13
C PHE A 37 -1.99 -24.09 0.01
N VAL A 38 -1.79 -24.94 0.98
CA VAL A 38 -0.56 -24.98 1.78
C VAL A 38 0.55 -25.40 0.84
N LEU A 39 1.68 -24.76 0.93
CA LEU A 39 2.95 -25.16 0.33
C LEU A 39 3.03 -26.67 0.17
N VAL A 40 2.84 -27.17 -1.03
CA VAL A 40 2.99 -28.59 -1.29
C VAL A 40 4.47 -28.88 -1.46
N VAL A 41 5.12 -29.04 -0.34
CA VAL A 41 6.27 -29.93 -0.27
C VAL A 41 5.68 -31.33 -0.40
N VAL A 42 5.66 -31.86 -1.62
CA VAL A 42 5.28 -33.24 -1.85
C VAL A 42 6.42 -34.12 -1.36
N CYS A 43 6.32 -34.57 -0.12
CA CYS A 43 6.95 -35.81 0.27
C CYS A 43 6.04 -36.96 -0.17
N CYS A 44 6.38 -37.67 -1.22
CA CYS A 44 5.96 -39.04 -1.43
C CYS A 44 6.68 -39.89 -0.39
N THR A 45 5.98 -40.31 0.66
CA THR A 45 6.36 -41.50 1.44
C THR A 45 5.13 -42.34 1.66
N LEU A 46 5.32 -43.62 1.35
CA LEU A 46 4.41 -44.72 1.41
C LEU A 46 3.85 -44.94 2.83
N ASN A 47 2.58 -45.33 2.84
CA ASN A 47 1.80 -45.86 3.94
C ASN A 47 2.54 -46.84 4.86
N LEU A 48 2.50 -46.58 6.13
CA LEU A 48 2.40 -47.62 7.18
C LEU A 48 1.66 -46.97 8.35
N GLY A 49 0.52 -47.56 8.66
CA GLY A 49 -0.39 -47.10 9.71
C GLY A 49 0.22 -47.17 11.10
N SER A 50 0.00 -46.16 11.87
CA SER A 50 -0.22 -46.19 13.29
C SER A 50 -0.98 -44.94 13.70
N ILE A 51 -2.07 -45.16 14.38
CA ILE A 51 -2.93 -44.19 15.04
C ILE A 51 -2.09 -43.50 16.13
N PHE A 52 -1.49 -42.37 15.79
CA PHE A 52 -1.10 -41.39 16.79
C PHE A 52 -1.89 -40.11 16.46
N ALA A 53 -2.78 -39.76 17.39
CA ALA A 53 -3.38 -38.45 17.42
C ALA A 53 -2.23 -37.41 17.25
N ALA A 54 -2.24 -36.66 16.16
CA ALA A 54 -1.36 -35.51 16.02
C ALA A 54 -1.60 -34.63 17.26
N PRO A 55 -0.53 -34.13 17.92
CA PRO A 55 -0.73 -33.11 18.93
C PRO A 55 -1.44 -31.95 18.24
N SER A 56 -2.51 -31.48 18.85
CA SER A 56 -3.17 -30.24 18.45
C SER A 56 -2.09 -29.19 18.26
N GLN A 57 -1.85 -28.74 17.02
CA GLN A 57 -1.05 -27.56 16.79
C GLN A 57 -1.63 -26.50 17.72
N ASP A 58 -0.82 -26.01 18.66
CA ASP A 58 -1.20 -24.96 19.59
C ASP A 58 -1.90 -23.89 18.80
N ALA A 59 -3.22 -23.79 18.99
CA ALA A 59 -4.03 -22.82 18.24
C ALA A 59 -3.61 -21.45 18.75
N THR A 60 -2.83 -20.74 17.95
CA THR A 60 -2.41 -19.38 18.23
C THR A 60 -3.65 -18.57 18.61
N PRO A 61 -3.74 -17.96 19.79
CA PRO A 61 -4.92 -17.22 20.21
C PRO A 61 -5.29 -16.15 19.18
N SER A 62 -6.58 -15.89 18.98
CA SER A 62 -7.03 -14.86 18.02
C SER A 62 -6.42 -13.50 18.30
N SER A 63 -6.13 -13.18 19.57
CA SER A 63 -5.45 -11.95 19.98
C SER A 63 -4.00 -11.85 19.46
N GLU A 64 -3.28 -12.96 19.44
CA GLU A 64 -1.90 -13.00 18.93
C GLU A 64 -1.88 -12.84 17.40
N LEU A 65 -2.83 -13.47 16.70
CA LEU A 65 -3.03 -13.29 15.26
C LEU A 65 -3.45 -11.85 14.92
N LEU A 66 -4.28 -11.21 15.76
CA LEU A 66 -4.64 -9.81 15.61
C LEU A 66 -3.41 -8.89 15.71
N ASP A 67 -2.54 -9.11 16.70
CA ASP A 67 -1.32 -8.32 16.86
C ASP A 67 -0.33 -8.56 15.73
N GLN A 68 -0.23 -9.78 15.22
CA GLN A 68 0.57 -10.09 14.04
C GLN A 68 -0.01 -9.40 12.80
N GLY A 69 -1.31 -9.44 12.57
CA GLY A 69 -1.99 -8.75 11.47
C GLY A 69 -1.76 -7.23 11.50
N ARG A 70 -1.78 -6.63 12.72
CA ARG A 70 -1.50 -5.20 12.90
C ARG A 70 -0.06 -4.84 12.49
N LYS A 71 0.93 -5.61 12.95
CA LYS A 71 2.34 -5.42 12.59
C LYS A 71 2.58 -5.56 11.08
N LEU A 72 1.93 -6.55 10.46
CA LEU A 72 2.02 -6.77 9.01
C LEU A 72 1.38 -5.61 8.21
N LEU A 73 0.24 -5.09 8.69
CA LEU A 73 -0.40 -3.92 8.08
C LEU A 73 0.49 -2.66 8.20
N GLU A 74 1.12 -2.45 9.35
CA GLU A 74 2.08 -1.35 9.58
C GLU A 74 3.33 -1.50 8.71
N ALA A 75 3.79 -2.72 8.49
CA ALA A 75 4.92 -3.03 7.59
C ALA A 75 4.53 -3.01 6.10
N GLY A 76 3.28 -2.71 5.75
CA GLY A 76 2.80 -2.70 4.37
C GLY A 76 2.58 -4.09 3.74
N LYS A 77 2.77 -5.17 4.48
CA LYS A 77 2.66 -6.55 4.03
C LYS A 77 1.19 -7.01 3.98
N LEU A 78 0.42 -6.41 3.06
CA LEU A 78 -1.04 -6.52 3.04
C LEU A 78 -1.54 -7.96 2.83
N ALA A 79 -0.92 -8.71 1.92
CA ALA A 79 -1.35 -10.08 1.63
C ALA A 79 -1.05 -11.05 2.79
N GLU A 80 0.09 -10.86 3.48
CA GLU A 80 0.39 -11.62 4.69
C GLU A 80 -0.57 -11.25 5.83
N ALA A 81 -0.89 -9.95 5.98
CA ALA A 81 -1.84 -9.45 6.97
C ALA A 81 -3.23 -10.07 6.76
N GLU A 82 -3.72 -10.13 5.52
CA GLU A 82 -5.00 -10.75 5.19
C GLU A 82 -5.05 -12.22 5.59
N LEU A 83 -4.03 -13.02 5.22
CA LEU A 83 -3.97 -14.44 5.60
C LEU A 83 -4.03 -14.66 7.11
N VAL A 84 -3.37 -13.81 7.88
CA VAL A 84 -3.36 -13.88 9.34
C VAL A 84 -4.71 -13.47 9.91
N LEU A 85 -5.30 -12.38 9.38
CA LEU A 85 -6.60 -11.88 9.85
C LEU A 85 -7.77 -12.79 9.45
N ASP A 86 -7.75 -13.42 8.28
CA ASP A 86 -8.72 -14.45 7.90
C ASP A 86 -8.71 -15.64 8.89
N ARG A 87 -7.53 -16.00 9.43
CA ARG A 87 -7.40 -17.01 10.47
C ARG A 87 -7.94 -16.53 11.81
N ALA A 88 -7.63 -15.28 12.17
CA ALA A 88 -8.14 -14.67 13.40
C ALA A 88 -9.67 -14.57 13.37
N GLU A 89 -10.27 -14.17 12.24
CA GLU A 89 -11.72 -14.10 12.06
C GLU A 89 -12.39 -15.47 12.23
N LYS A 90 -11.81 -16.53 11.67
CA LYS A 90 -12.34 -17.89 11.83
C LYS A 90 -12.37 -18.35 13.30
N LEU A 91 -11.43 -17.90 14.12
CA LEU A 91 -11.36 -18.20 15.56
C LEU A 91 -12.32 -17.32 16.38
N ALA A 92 -12.51 -16.05 15.95
CA ALA A 92 -13.34 -15.08 16.66
C ALA A 92 -14.20 -14.26 15.68
N PRO A 93 -15.25 -14.86 15.06
CA PRO A 93 -16.00 -14.25 13.96
C PRO A 93 -16.86 -13.04 14.37
N SER A 94 -17.02 -12.80 15.66
CA SER A 94 -17.76 -11.64 16.20
C SER A 94 -16.84 -10.65 16.91
N ASP A 95 -15.53 -10.77 16.77
CA ASP A 95 -14.60 -9.78 17.32
C ASP A 95 -14.55 -8.55 16.40
N SER A 96 -15.14 -7.47 16.86
CA SER A 96 -15.23 -6.23 16.11
C SER A 96 -13.88 -5.59 15.80
N VAL A 97 -12.84 -5.87 16.60
CA VAL A 97 -11.48 -5.33 16.38
C VAL A 97 -10.81 -6.06 15.22
N ILE A 98 -10.94 -7.40 15.18
CA ILE A 98 -10.44 -8.22 14.08
C ILE A 98 -11.15 -7.84 12.79
N LEU A 99 -12.50 -7.76 12.79
CA LEU A 99 -13.28 -7.38 11.62
C LEU A 99 -12.90 -5.99 11.10
N THR A 100 -12.68 -5.02 11.99
CA THR A 100 -12.27 -3.66 11.61
C THR A 100 -10.86 -3.64 11.01
N LEU A 101 -9.93 -4.42 11.56
CA LEU A 101 -8.57 -4.47 11.04
C LEU A 101 -8.51 -5.18 9.68
N ASP A 102 -9.26 -6.28 9.53
CA ASP A 102 -9.37 -7.00 8.26
C ASP A 102 -10.02 -6.12 7.17
N ALA A 103 -11.08 -5.37 7.52
CA ALA A 103 -11.69 -4.41 6.59
C ALA A 103 -10.68 -3.36 6.10
N LYS A 104 -9.78 -2.87 6.97
CA LYS A 104 -8.71 -1.94 6.58
C LYS A 104 -7.71 -2.58 5.62
N VAL A 105 -7.32 -3.83 5.86
CA VAL A 105 -6.43 -4.56 4.96
C VAL A 105 -7.11 -4.76 3.61
N LYS A 106 -8.37 -5.21 3.59
CA LYS A 106 -9.15 -5.40 2.35
C LYS A 106 -9.35 -4.09 1.58
N GLY A 107 -9.63 -2.98 2.27
CA GLY A 107 -9.71 -1.65 1.66
C GLY A 107 -8.40 -1.24 0.98
N ARG A 108 -7.25 -1.44 1.65
CA ARG A 108 -5.92 -1.17 1.06
C ARG A 108 -5.58 -2.10 -0.11
N LEU A 109 -6.14 -3.30 -0.15
CA LEU A 109 -6.03 -4.23 -1.27
C LEU A 109 -6.98 -3.91 -2.44
N GLY A 110 -7.85 -2.90 -2.29
CA GLY A 110 -8.86 -2.53 -3.28
C GLY A 110 -10.10 -3.43 -3.25
N GLU A 111 -10.25 -4.28 -2.23
CA GLU A 111 -11.40 -5.16 -2.04
C GLU A 111 -12.52 -4.44 -1.27
N TYR A 112 -12.99 -3.32 -1.82
CA TYR A 112 -13.91 -2.42 -1.13
C TYR A 112 -15.22 -3.09 -0.72
N ALA A 113 -15.79 -3.95 -1.56
CA ALA A 113 -17.04 -4.66 -1.24
C ALA A 113 -16.87 -5.59 -0.02
N SER A 114 -15.73 -6.28 0.09
CA SER A 114 -15.40 -7.12 1.25
C SER A 114 -15.23 -6.27 2.51
N ALA A 115 -14.53 -5.13 2.40
CA ALA A 115 -14.34 -4.18 3.50
C ALA A 115 -15.67 -3.63 4.01
N VAL A 116 -16.58 -3.22 3.12
CA VAL A 116 -17.92 -2.77 3.47
C VAL A 116 -18.69 -3.87 4.22
N GLY A 117 -18.73 -5.10 3.70
CA GLY A 117 -19.42 -6.21 4.35
C GLY A 117 -18.92 -6.53 5.78
N LEU A 118 -17.61 -6.43 6.00
CA LEU A 118 -17.02 -6.59 7.33
C LEU A 118 -17.44 -5.46 8.28
N LEU A 119 -17.39 -4.21 7.81
CA LEU A 119 -17.76 -3.05 8.63
C LEU A 119 -19.26 -2.97 8.92
N GLU A 120 -20.12 -3.42 8.01
CA GLU A 120 -21.54 -3.61 8.30
C GLU A 120 -21.75 -4.66 9.42
N ARG A 121 -20.94 -5.73 9.45
CA ARG A 121 -20.98 -6.68 10.58
C ARG A 121 -20.56 -6.01 11.88
N VAL A 122 -19.52 -5.15 11.85
CA VAL A 122 -19.12 -4.35 13.03
C VAL A 122 -20.27 -3.48 13.53
N ILE A 123 -20.98 -2.80 12.64
CA ILE A 123 -22.14 -1.96 13.02
C ILE A 123 -23.28 -2.80 13.59
N ARG A 124 -23.56 -3.99 13.04
CA ARG A 124 -24.56 -4.90 13.61
C ARG A 124 -24.18 -5.36 15.04
N LEU A 125 -22.89 -5.54 15.32
CA LEU A 125 -22.38 -5.93 16.65
C LEU A 125 -22.40 -4.76 17.63
N ILE A 126 -22.04 -3.55 17.16
CA ILE A 126 -21.92 -2.34 17.99
C ILE A 126 -22.59 -1.15 17.28
N PRO A 127 -23.94 -1.06 17.28
CA PRO A 127 -24.68 -0.02 16.54
C PRO A 127 -24.36 1.41 17.01
N GLN A 128 -23.87 1.60 18.22
CA GLN A 128 -23.52 2.90 18.80
C GLN A 128 -22.01 3.23 18.66
N SER A 129 -21.30 2.57 17.76
CA SER A 129 -19.90 2.85 17.49
C SER A 129 -19.74 3.98 16.48
N ALA A 130 -19.60 5.23 16.95
CA ALA A 130 -19.34 6.36 16.07
C ALA A 130 -18.11 6.13 15.17
N LYS A 131 -17.06 5.49 15.71
CA LYS A 131 -15.87 5.14 14.94
C LYS A 131 -16.16 4.06 13.90
N GLY A 132 -16.98 3.07 14.22
CA GLY A 132 -17.40 2.03 13.27
C GLY A 132 -18.16 2.63 12.07
N HIS A 133 -19.06 3.57 12.32
CA HIS A 133 -19.75 4.32 11.28
C HIS A 133 -18.78 5.14 10.41
N VAL A 134 -17.75 5.76 11.01
CA VAL A 134 -16.71 6.47 10.23
C VAL A 134 -15.91 5.49 9.36
N ASP A 135 -15.48 4.35 9.91
CA ASP A 135 -14.72 3.35 9.16
C ASP A 135 -15.57 2.80 7.98
N LEU A 136 -16.89 2.57 8.18
CA LEU A 136 -17.83 2.16 7.13
C LEU A 136 -18.00 3.27 6.07
N ALA A 137 -18.12 4.53 6.50
CA ALA A 137 -18.22 5.66 5.58
C ALA A 137 -17.00 5.76 4.66
N ILE A 138 -15.80 5.51 5.18
CA ILE A 138 -14.56 5.50 4.39
C ILE A 138 -14.62 4.37 3.34
N ALA A 139 -14.98 3.15 3.74
CA ALA A 139 -15.05 2.01 2.82
C ALA A 139 -16.13 2.21 1.73
N LEU A 140 -17.28 2.79 2.07
CA LEU A 140 -18.33 3.14 1.12
C LEU A 140 -17.86 4.23 0.13
N ALA A 141 -17.17 5.26 0.61
CA ALA A 141 -16.62 6.30 -0.25
C ALA A 141 -15.57 5.73 -1.21
N ASP A 142 -14.67 4.85 -0.74
CA ASP A 142 -13.66 4.18 -1.55
C ASP A 142 -14.30 3.22 -2.58
N SER A 143 -15.47 2.64 -2.29
CA SER A 143 -16.26 1.85 -3.24
C SER A 143 -17.05 2.68 -4.26
N GLY A 144 -17.15 4.01 -4.05
CA GLY A 144 -17.89 4.95 -4.89
C GLY A 144 -19.32 5.23 -4.41
N ASP A 145 -19.80 4.60 -3.33
CA ASP A 145 -21.10 4.93 -2.72
C ASP A 145 -20.98 6.15 -1.80
N LEU A 146 -20.91 7.33 -2.41
CA LEU A 146 -20.80 8.60 -1.67
C LEU A 146 -22.07 8.92 -0.86
N ASN A 147 -23.25 8.49 -1.31
CA ASN A 147 -24.49 8.73 -0.58
C ASN A 147 -24.57 7.87 0.69
N GLY A 148 -24.25 6.59 0.59
CA GLY A 148 -24.11 5.71 1.74
C GLY A 148 -23.06 6.21 2.73
N ALA A 149 -21.90 6.63 2.22
CA ALA A 149 -20.83 7.21 3.03
C ALA A 149 -21.29 8.48 3.77
N LEU A 150 -22.06 9.35 3.12
CA LEU A 150 -22.61 10.56 3.75
C LEU A 150 -23.61 10.22 4.86
N ALA A 151 -24.45 9.20 4.67
CA ALA A 151 -25.38 8.72 5.68
C ALA A 151 -24.65 8.16 6.91
N GLU A 152 -23.61 7.38 6.71
CA GLU A 152 -22.80 6.80 7.79
C GLU A 152 -22.03 7.87 8.57
N THR A 153 -21.49 8.91 7.91
CA THR A 153 -20.92 10.06 8.64
C THR A 153 -21.94 10.81 9.45
N ALA A 154 -23.19 10.95 8.96
CA ALA A 154 -24.27 11.56 9.72
C ALA A 154 -24.65 10.73 10.96
N ALA A 155 -24.69 9.40 10.85
CA ALA A 155 -24.87 8.50 11.98
C ALA A 155 -23.75 8.67 13.02
N ALA A 156 -22.48 8.69 12.57
CA ALA A 156 -21.33 8.90 13.46
C ALA A 156 -21.42 10.24 14.22
N ILE A 157 -21.79 11.33 13.54
CA ILE A 157 -21.95 12.67 14.14
C ILE A 157 -23.15 12.69 15.10
N SER A 158 -24.24 12.00 14.78
CA SER A 158 -25.39 11.87 15.69
C SER A 158 -25.01 11.20 17.01
N ILE A 159 -24.14 10.17 16.96
CA ILE A 159 -23.65 9.45 18.14
C ILE A 159 -22.62 10.29 18.91
N ALA A 160 -21.69 10.92 18.19
CA ALA A 160 -20.58 11.69 18.76
C ALA A 160 -20.38 13.02 18.01
N PRO A 161 -21.14 14.09 18.36
CA PRO A 161 -21.11 15.37 17.63
C PRO A 161 -19.75 16.09 17.68
N ALA A 162 -18.87 15.76 18.62
CA ALA A 162 -17.53 16.35 18.73
C ALA A 162 -16.42 15.46 18.14
N LEU A 163 -16.77 14.41 17.40
CA LEU A 163 -15.79 13.51 16.78
C LEU A 163 -15.20 14.14 15.52
N ALA A 164 -14.05 14.78 15.65
CA ALA A 164 -13.39 15.52 14.57
C ALA A 164 -13.21 14.68 13.28
N ILE A 165 -12.86 13.38 13.43
CA ILE A 165 -12.65 12.49 12.26
C ILE A 165 -13.94 12.24 11.49
N ALA A 166 -15.11 12.27 12.12
CA ALA A 166 -16.40 12.14 11.43
C ALA A 166 -16.66 13.37 10.54
N HIS A 167 -16.44 14.57 11.08
CA HIS A 167 -16.55 15.82 10.34
C HIS A 167 -15.53 15.90 9.20
N LEU A 168 -14.29 15.46 9.44
CA LEU A 168 -13.24 15.41 8.42
C LEU A 168 -13.63 14.51 7.24
N ASN A 169 -14.11 13.30 7.51
CA ASN A 169 -14.52 12.39 6.43
C ASN A 169 -15.80 12.87 5.74
N ARG A 170 -16.76 13.44 6.47
CA ARG A 170 -17.92 14.09 5.87
C ARG A 170 -17.51 15.21 4.92
N ALA A 171 -16.54 16.05 5.31
CA ALA A 171 -16.03 17.11 4.46
C ALA A 171 -15.39 16.58 3.18
N ARG A 172 -14.60 15.49 3.28
CA ARG A 172 -14.00 14.82 2.10
C ARG A 172 -15.06 14.30 1.15
N ILE A 173 -16.06 13.58 1.67
CA ILE A 173 -17.17 13.04 0.87
C ILE A 173 -17.95 14.18 0.19
N LEU A 174 -18.24 15.27 0.91
CA LEU A 174 -18.90 16.43 0.35
C LEU A 174 -18.07 17.10 -0.78
N SER A 175 -16.75 17.15 -0.62
CA SER A 175 -15.87 17.63 -1.69
C SER A 175 -15.91 16.72 -2.91
N ASP A 176 -15.93 15.40 -2.74
CA ASP A 176 -16.04 14.43 -3.83
C ASP A 176 -17.40 14.55 -4.57
N MET A 177 -18.42 14.99 -3.85
CA MET A 177 -19.75 15.31 -4.40
C MET A 177 -19.84 16.72 -4.99
N ASN A 178 -18.75 17.49 -5.04
CA ASN A 178 -18.70 18.91 -5.46
C ASN A 178 -19.60 19.85 -4.61
N GLN A 179 -19.85 19.48 -3.35
CA GLN A 179 -20.60 20.31 -2.39
C GLN A 179 -19.60 21.15 -1.55
N ASP A 180 -18.89 22.02 -2.23
CA ASP A 180 -17.70 22.71 -1.71
C ASP A 180 -17.99 23.63 -0.50
N ARG A 181 -19.17 24.24 -0.47
CA ARG A 181 -19.54 25.14 0.63
C ARG A 181 -19.74 24.37 1.93
N GLU A 182 -20.45 23.26 1.85
CA GLU A 182 -20.73 22.36 2.96
C GLU A 182 -19.43 21.69 3.43
N ALA A 183 -18.61 21.22 2.49
CA ALA A 183 -17.30 20.63 2.76
C ALA A 183 -16.40 21.58 3.57
N ARG A 184 -16.33 22.86 3.18
CA ARG A 184 -15.56 23.87 3.90
C ARG A 184 -16.01 24.07 5.35
N ASN A 185 -17.32 24.07 5.60
CA ASN A 185 -17.87 24.21 6.96
C ASN A 185 -17.46 23.02 7.83
N GLU A 186 -17.52 21.81 7.27
CA GLU A 186 -17.15 20.58 7.96
C GLU A 186 -15.63 20.50 8.20
N PHE A 187 -14.77 20.90 7.24
CA PHE A 187 -13.32 21.01 7.44
C PHE A 187 -12.99 22.01 8.55
N ALA A 188 -13.61 23.19 8.53
CA ALA A 188 -13.37 24.19 9.57
C ALA A 188 -13.82 23.70 10.96
N LEU A 189 -14.89 22.93 11.03
CA LEU A 189 -15.35 22.32 12.28
C LEU A 189 -14.40 21.23 12.73
N ALA A 190 -13.97 20.32 11.87
CA ALA A 190 -12.98 19.30 12.19
C ALA A 190 -11.67 19.90 12.74
N ALA A 191 -11.17 20.96 12.09
CA ALA A 191 -9.96 21.65 12.53
C ALA A 191 -10.12 22.39 13.87
N ARG A 192 -11.33 22.84 14.21
CA ARG A 192 -11.63 23.41 15.54
C ARG A 192 -11.72 22.34 16.63
N LEU A 193 -12.29 21.18 16.30
CA LEU A 193 -12.44 20.07 17.24
C LEU A 193 -11.10 19.36 17.50
N ALA A 194 -10.20 19.32 16.51
CA ALA A 194 -8.89 18.71 16.62
C ALA A 194 -7.79 19.61 16.05
N PRO A 195 -7.44 20.73 16.72
CA PRO A 195 -6.48 21.70 16.18
C PRO A 195 -5.04 21.18 16.09
N GLY A 196 -4.71 20.08 16.77
CA GLY A 196 -3.42 19.39 16.70
C GLY A 196 -3.37 18.28 15.63
N ASN A 197 -4.46 18.01 14.92
CA ASN A 197 -4.48 16.99 13.88
C ASN A 197 -4.10 17.62 12.52
N PRO A 198 -2.94 17.29 11.93
CA PRO A 198 -2.50 17.84 10.64
C PRO A 198 -3.45 17.46 9.49
N ASP A 199 -4.10 16.30 9.53
CA ASP A 199 -4.97 15.82 8.46
C ASP A 199 -6.15 16.76 8.21
N CYS A 200 -6.69 17.38 9.27
CA CYS A 200 -7.79 18.34 9.13
C CYS A 200 -7.42 19.53 8.23
N TYR A 201 -6.19 20.00 8.33
CA TYR A 201 -5.68 21.11 7.51
C TYR A 201 -5.20 20.63 6.15
N PHE A 202 -4.61 19.45 6.11
CA PHE A 202 -4.10 18.84 4.88
C PHE A 202 -5.22 18.60 3.86
N TYR A 203 -6.28 17.90 4.25
CA TYR A 203 -7.41 17.64 3.36
C TYR A 203 -8.21 18.90 3.04
N TRP A 204 -8.31 19.83 3.97
CA TRP A 204 -8.92 21.13 3.69
C TRP A 204 -8.14 21.91 2.62
N SER A 205 -6.81 21.85 2.64
CA SER A 205 -5.99 22.54 1.64
C SER A 205 -6.28 22.09 0.20
N PHE A 206 -6.60 20.79 0.00
CA PHE A 206 -7.01 20.30 -1.33
C PHE A 206 -8.32 20.94 -1.80
N GLY A 207 -9.32 21.05 -0.94
CA GLY A 207 -10.57 21.70 -1.27
C GLY A 207 -10.39 23.17 -1.64
N GLU A 208 -9.52 23.90 -0.93
CA GLU A 208 -9.22 25.30 -1.24
C GLU A 208 -8.44 25.45 -2.56
N ARG A 209 -7.48 24.53 -2.83
CA ARG A 209 -6.75 24.49 -4.11
C ARG A 209 -7.68 24.25 -5.29
N ALA A 210 -8.61 23.31 -5.17
CA ALA A 210 -9.57 23.00 -6.23
C ALA A 210 -10.44 24.21 -6.63
N GLN A 211 -10.62 25.14 -5.70
CA GLN A 211 -11.37 26.39 -5.93
C GLN A 211 -10.47 27.59 -6.29
N GLY A 212 -9.16 27.39 -6.42
CA GLY A 212 -8.21 28.46 -6.71
C GLY A 212 -7.92 29.39 -5.53
N ASN A 213 -8.27 29.00 -4.29
CA ASN A 213 -8.02 29.81 -3.09
C ASN A 213 -6.59 29.59 -2.56
N PHE A 214 -5.56 29.87 -3.37
CA PHE A 214 -4.15 29.59 -3.08
C PHE A 214 -3.66 30.24 -1.77
N ASN A 215 -4.14 31.43 -1.41
CA ASN A 215 -3.76 32.06 -0.14
C ASN A 215 -4.20 31.21 1.06
N LYS A 216 -5.42 30.66 1.02
CA LYS A 216 -5.95 29.82 2.09
C LYS A 216 -5.27 28.44 2.11
N GLU A 217 -5.03 27.87 0.95
CA GLU A 217 -4.24 26.64 0.80
C GLU A 217 -2.87 26.79 1.48
N THR A 218 -2.12 27.86 1.15
CA THR A 218 -0.81 28.14 1.76
C THR A 218 -0.90 28.27 3.29
N GLU A 219 -1.89 28.99 3.81
CA GLU A 219 -2.12 29.11 5.27
C GLU A 219 -2.30 27.73 5.92
N LEU A 220 -3.13 26.89 5.30
CA LEU A 220 -3.43 25.54 5.80
C LEU A 220 -2.20 24.64 5.74
N LEU A 221 -1.46 24.64 4.62
CA LEU A 221 -0.25 23.83 4.46
C LEU A 221 0.88 24.29 5.42
N ARG A 222 1.01 25.59 5.70
CA ARG A 222 1.93 26.05 6.76
C ARG A 222 1.57 25.50 8.13
N LYS A 223 0.27 25.31 8.42
CA LYS A 223 -0.13 24.62 9.67
C LYS A 223 0.23 23.15 9.64
N VAL A 224 0.08 22.47 8.49
CA VAL A 224 0.46 21.05 8.35
C VAL A 224 1.95 20.86 8.61
N VAL A 225 2.83 21.62 7.92
CA VAL A 225 4.29 21.46 8.08
C VAL A 225 4.75 21.87 9.48
N LYS A 226 4.05 22.79 10.16
CA LYS A 226 4.32 23.12 11.57
C LYS A 226 3.96 21.98 12.51
N LEU A 227 2.84 21.30 12.28
CA LEU A 227 2.38 20.16 13.10
C LEU A 227 3.15 18.87 12.80
N GLN A 228 3.55 18.69 11.55
CA GLN A 228 4.24 17.51 11.06
C GLN A 228 5.42 17.90 10.15
N PRO A 229 6.56 18.33 10.73
CA PRO A 229 7.72 18.83 9.98
C PRO A 229 8.37 17.79 9.06
N GLY A 230 8.17 16.49 9.31
CA GLY A 230 8.65 15.40 8.47
C GLY A 230 7.75 15.05 7.28
N ASN A 231 6.67 15.79 7.04
CA ASN A 231 5.74 15.47 5.95
C ASN A 231 6.25 16.04 4.62
N VAL A 232 7.02 15.22 3.89
CA VAL A 232 7.58 15.56 2.57
C VAL A 232 6.50 16.06 1.59
N LYS A 233 5.36 15.37 1.54
CA LYS A 233 4.26 15.74 0.64
C LYS A 233 3.69 17.12 0.95
N ALA A 234 3.55 17.47 2.23
CA ALA A 234 3.06 18.78 2.64
C ALA A 234 4.05 19.91 2.28
N HIS A 235 5.36 19.69 2.43
CA HIS A 235 6.38 20.65 1.98
C HIS A 235 6.35 20.86 0.48
N ILE A 236 6.21 19.79 -0.31
CA ILE A 236 6.11 19.89 -1.77
C ILE A 236 4.84 20.66 -2.17
N MET A 237 3.70 20.36 -1.55
CA MET A 237 2.43 21.06 -1.85
C MET A 237 2.47 22.53 -1.43
N LEU A 238 3.11 22.84 -0.29
CA LEU A 238 3.31 24.22 0.14
C LEU A 238 4.17 24.98 -0.89
N ALA A 239 5.24 24.34 -1.37
CA ALA A 239 6.08 24.93 -2.42
C ALA A 239 5.29 25.18 -3.71
N ASP A 240 4.42 24.28 -4.13
CA ASP A 240 3.55 24.47 -5.29
C ASP A 240 2.64 25.68 -5.12
N SER A 241 1.96 25.76 -3.98
CA SER A 241 1.08 26.88 -3.67
C SER A 241 1.83 28.22 -3.62
N LEU A 242 3.08 28.21 -3.13
CA LEU A 242 3.95 29.39 -3.14
C LEU A 242 4.41 29.77 -4.57
N LEU A 243 4.72 28.80 -5.43
CA LEU A 243 5.05 29.02 -6.84
C LEU A 243 3.88 29.62 -7.61
N ASP A 244 2.66 29.14 -7.39
CA ASP A 244 1.44 29.69 -7.99
C ASP A 244 1.22 31.16 -7.60
N GLN A 245 1.76 31.57 -6.44
CA GLN A 245 1.75 32.96 -5.94
C GLN A 245 3.03 33.76 -6.29
N ASN A 246 3.93 33.24 -7.13
CA ASN A 246 5.22 33.84 -7.49
C ASN A 246 6.20 34.01 -6.31
N GLN A 247 6.01 33.31 -5.20
CA GLN A 247 6.87 33.33 -4.01
C GLN A 247 8.01 32.29 -4.15
N THR A 248 8.80 32.41 -5.22
CA THR A 248 9.79 31.41 -5.64
C THR A 248 10.85 31.13 -4.56
N ALA A 249 11.31 32.15 -3.82
CA ALA A 249 12.34 31.96 -2.80
C ALA A 249 11.87 31.08 -1.63
N GLU A 250 10.64 31.30 -1.17
CA GLU A 250 10.03 30.47 -0.11
C GLU A 250 9.77 29.04 -0.61
N ALA A 251 9.27 28.91 -1.84
CA ALA A 251 9.05 27.61 -2.46
C ALA A 251 10.34 26.77 -2.56
N VAL A 252 11.45 27.40 -2.97
CA VAL A 252 12.77 26.75 -3.01
C VAL A 252 13.20 26.28 -1.61
N ALA A 253 12.95 27.08 -0.57
CA ALA A 253 13.27 26.69 0.80
C ALA A 253 12.46 25.44 1.24
N GLU A 254 11.17 25.40 0.97
CA GLU A 254 10.31 24.26 1.29
C GLU A 254 10.71 22.98 0.51
N LEU A 255 11.07 23.11 -0.77
CA LEU A 255 11.56 21.99 -1.57
C LEU A 255 12.91 21.44 -1.08
N ARG A 256 13.79 22.33 -0.58
CA ARG A 256 15.05 21.89 0.06
C ARG A 256 14.80 21.16 1.38
N ILE A 257 13.80 21.57 2.16
CA ILE A 257 13.38 20.84 3.35
C ILE A 257 12.86 19.45 2.96
N ALA A 258 11.99 19.37 1.94
CA ALA A 258 11.49 18.10 1.43
C ALA A 258 12.64 17.14 1.04
N LEU A 259 13.67 17.64 0.34
CA LEU A 259 14.83 16.85 -0.06
C LEU A 259 15.79 16.54 1.10
N ALA A 260 15.81 17.32 2.15
CA ALA A 260 16.55 16.99 3.37
C ALA A 260 15.91 15.82 4.13
N ILE A 261 14.58 15.64 4.02
CA ILE A 261 13.84 14.53 4.61
C ILE A 261 13.89 13.30 3.70
N ASP A 262 13.65 13.49 2.40
CA ASP A 262 13.68 12.44 1.38
C ASP A 262 14.55 12.89 0.20
N PRO A 263 15.86 12.54 0.20
CA PRO A 263 16.80 12.96 -0.83
C PRO A 263 16.49 12.41 -2.24
N ASP A 264 15.76 11.32 -2.33
CA ASP A 264 15.42 10.65 -3.59
C ASP A 264 14.00 10.95 -4.07
N SER A 265 13.33 11.91 -3.44
CA SER A 265 12.01 12.38 -3.87
C SER A 265 12.07 12.98 -5.28
N ALA A 266 11.79 12.15 -6.29
CA ALA A 266 11.78 12.57 -7.70
C ALA A 266 10.89 13.80 -7.93
N HIS A 267 9.77 13.88 -7.22
CA HIS A 267 8.83 14.99 -7.32
C HIS A 267 9.46 16.31 -6.80
N ALA A 268 10.10 16.26 -5.61
CA ALA A 268 10.78 17.43 -5.04
C ALA A 268 11.97 17.87 -5.91
N ILE A 269 12.80 16.92 -6.39
CA ILE A 269 13.93 17.18 -7.28
C ILE A 269 13.46 17.89 -8.56
N TYR A 270 12.41 17.34 -9.21
CA TYR A 270 11.87 17.93 -10.43
C TYR A 270 11.36 19.36 -10.21
N LYS A 271 10.57 19.57 -9.13
CA LYS A 271 10.02 20.89 -8.83
C LYS A 271 11.10 21.90 -8.47
N LEU A 272 12.10 21.50 -7.67
CA LEU A 272 13.23 22.35 -7.34
C LEU A 272 14.04 22.72 -8.60
N SER A 273 14.29 21.76 -9.49
CA SER A 273 14.98 22.04 -10.76
C SER A 273 14.25 23.09 -11.59
N ARG A 274 12.91 23.03 -11.62
CA ARG A 274 12.08 24.02 -12.33
C ARG A 274 12.11 25.40 -11.65
N ALA A 275 12.00 25.44 -10.33
CA ALA A 275 11.99 26.68 -9.56
C ALA A 275 13.33 27.43 -9.69
N LEU A 276 14.46 26.72 -9.78
CA LEU A 276 15.80 27.27 -9.91
C LEU A 276 16.22 27.60 -11.35
N ARG A 277 15.39 27.32 -12.35
CA ARG A 277 15.78 27.44 -13.77
C ARG A 277 16.33 28.84 -14.16
N THR A 278 15.80 29.90 -13.58
CA THR A 278 16.21 31.26 -13.85
C THR A 278 17.17 31.85 -12.81
N THR A 279 17.08 31.38 -11.54
CA THR A 279 17.86 31.93 -10.43
C THR A 279 19.19 31.19 -10.24
N ASP A 280 19.22 29.86 -10.46
CA ASP A 280 20.44 29.05 -10.46
C ASP A 280 20.37 27.95 -11.53
N PRO A 281 20.74 28.31 -12.81
CA PRO A 281 20.71 27.33 -13.90
C PRO A 281 21.69 26.16 -13.71
N GLY A 282 22.76 26.36 -12.93
CA GLY A 282 23.77 25.34 -12.66
C GLY A 282 23.22 24.22 -11.76
N GLU A 283 22.62 24.60 -10.63
CA GLU A 283 21.94 23.65 -9.72
C GLU A 283 20.74 23.00 -10.41
N SER A 284 19.93 23.78 -11.14
CA SER A 284 18.79 23.29 -11.92
C SER A 284 19.17 22.16 -12.88
N LYS A 285 20.30 22.31 -13.62
CA LYS A 285 20.78 21.26 -14.54
C LYS A 285 21.22 19.99 -13.81
N LYS A 286 21.88 20.12 -12.66
CA LYS A 286 22.28 18.95 -11.83
C LYS A 286 21.06 18.18 -11.31
N LEU A 287 20.09 18.88 -10.75
CA LEU A 287 18.85 18.31 -10.28
C LEU A 287 18.06 17.63 -11.40
N ARG A 288 18.03 18.24 -12.59
CA ARG A 288 17.39 17.63 -13.76
C ARG A 288 18.04 16.30 -14.14
N ALA A 289 19.38 16.25 -14.17
CA ALA A 289 20.09 15.02 -14.45
C ALA A 289 19.85 13.94 -13.39
N GLN A 290 19.73 14.34 -12.10
CA GLN A 290 19.35 13.43 -11.02
C GLN A 290 17.93 12.87 -11.22
N PHE A 291 16.97 13.73 -11.53
CA PHE A 291 15.59 13.32 -11.83
C PHE A 291 15.53 12.32 -12.99
N ASP A 292 16.25 12.61 -14.09
CA ASP A 292 16.26 11.77 -15.28
C ASP A 292 16.86 10.37 -14.98
N ARG A 293 17.88 10.29 -14.10
CA ARG A 293 18.42 9.01 -13.60
C ARG A 293 17.40 8.24 -12.79
N LEU A 294 16.78 8.87 -11.78
CA LEU A 294 15.77 8.24 -10.94
C LEU A 294 14.59 7.73 -11.78
N LYS A 295 14.16 8.53 -12.76
CA LYS A 295 13.11 8.12 -13.68
C LYS A 295 13.48 6.90 -14.52
N ALA A 296 14.74 6.84 -14.99
CA ALA A 296 15.24 5.69 -15.75
C ALA A 296 15.29 4.42 -14.87
N GLN A 297 15.80 4.54 -13.65
CA GLN A 297 15.84 3.42 -12.69
C GLN A 297 14.43 2.88 -12.38
N ASN A 298 13.45 3.76 -12.14
CA ASN A 298 12.07 3.36 -11.90
C ASN A 298 11.44 2.68 -13.13
N SER A 299 11.73 3.17 -14.33
CA SER A 299 11.24 2.53 -15.57
C SER A 299 11.78 1.11 -15.74
N VAL A 300 13.04 0.87 -15.41
CA VAL A 300 13.66 -0.46 -15.41
C VAL A 300 12.99 -1.37 -14.39
N LEU A 301 12.77 -0.87 -13.18
CA LEU A 301 12.07 -1.60 -12.12
C LEU A 301 10.63 -1.96 -12.50
N ASP A 302 9.89 -1.02 -13.10
CA ASP A 302 8.51 -1.26 -13.53
C ASP A 302 8.44 -2.31 -14.65
N GLN A 303 9.40 -2.29 -15.59
CA GLN A 303 9.51 -3.31 -16.64
C GLN A 303 9.84 -4.69 -16.07
N ALA A 304 10.80 -4.77 -15.14
CA ALA A 304 11.15 -6.02 -14.48
C ALA A 304 9.96 -6.60 -13.68
N LYS A 305 9.21 -5.74 -12.96
CA LYS A 305 7.99 -6.14 -12.25
C LYS A 305 6.90 -6.64 -13.20
N ALA A 306 6.71 -6.01 -14.35
CA ALA A 306 5.73 -6.46 -15.36
C ALA A 306 6.06 -7.85 -15.89
N LEU A 307 7.32 -8.09 -16.28
CA LEU A 307 7.80 -9.39 -16.72
C LEU A 307 7.66 -10.46 -15.65
N ALA A 308 7.99 -10.13 -14.39
CA ALA A 308 7.82 -11.05 -13.27
C ALA A 308 6.35 -11.42 -13.04
N ASN A 309 5.41 -10.49 -13.20
CA ASN A 309 3.99 -10.76 -13.09
C ASN A 309 3.49 -11.71 -14.19
N GLU A 310 3.96 -11.52 -15.44
CA GLU A 310 3.66 -12.41 -16.55
C GLU A 310 4.28 -13.81 -16.33
N ALA A 311 5.53 -13.86 -15.88
CA ALA A 311 6.21 -15.10 -15.52
C ALA A 311 5.44 -15.88 -14.45
N PHE A 312 4.91 -15.16 -13.48
CA PHE A 312 4.12 -15.76 -12.41
C PHE A 312 2.78 -16.29 -12.91
N HIS A 313 2.14 -15.61 -13.87
CA HIS A 313 0.94 -16.14 -14.52
C HIS A 313 1.27 -17.46 -15.26
N ALA A 314 2.36 -17.52 -16.02
CA ALA A 314 2.81 -18.74 -16.67
C ALA A 314 3.10 -19.86 -15.65
N PHE A 315 3.72 -19.52 -14.50
CA PHE A 315 3.94 -20.46 -13.40
C PHE A 315 2.63 -21.06 -12.86
N THR A 316 1.57 -20.27 -12.71
CA THR A 316 0.28 -20.76 -12.16
C THR A 316 -0.44 -21.72 -13.10
N VAL A 317 -0.26 -21.56 -14.42
CA VAL A 317 -0.80 -22.47 -15.44
C VAL A 317 0.16 -23.62 -15.78
N GLN A 318 1.28 -23.74 -15.04
CA GLN A 318 2.31 -24.80 -15.17
C GLN A 318 3.07 -24.76 -16.50
N ASP A 319 3.08 -23.61 -17.18
CA ASP A 319 3.98 -23.39 -18.32
C ASP A 319 5.37 -22.98 -17.82
N TRP A 320 6.12 -24.00 -17.33
CA TRP A 320 7.41 -23.79 -16.70
C TRP A 320 8.42 -23.15 -17.65
N ARG A 321 8.40 -23.51 -18.93
CA ARG A 321 9.35 -22.99 -19.93
C ARG A 321 9.13 -21.50 -20.17
N GLU A 322 7.90 -21.09 -20.35
CA GLU A 322 7.56 -19.68 -20.53
C GLU A 322 7.82 -18.88 -19.26
N SER A 323 7.50 -19.45 -18.10
CA SER A 323 7.82 -18.82 -16.82
C SER A 323 9.34 -18.64 -16.63
N VAL A 324 10.17 -19.63 -16.95
CA VAL A 324 11.65 -19.52 -16.92
C VAL A 324 12.14 -18.42 -17.87
N ARG A 325 11.60 -18.37 -19.09
CA ARG A 325 11.97 -17.35 -20.09
C ARG A 325 11.69 -15.95 -19.56
N LEU A 326 10.48 -15.73 -19.06
CA LEU A 326 10.03 -14.41 -18.55
C LEU A 326 10.78 -13.98 -17.29
N PHE A 327 11.00 -14.89 -16.32
CA PHE A 327 11.83 -14.56 -15.16
C PHE A 327 13.29 -14.29 -15.53
N SER A 328 13.86 -15.00 -16.50
CA SER A 328 15.21 -14.72 -17.00
C SER A 328 15.28 -13.33 -17.63
N GLU A 329 14.28 -12.97 -18.46
CA GLU A 329 14.18 -11.64 -19.05
C GLU A 329 13.98 -10.54 -17.98
N ALA A 330 13.21 -10.83 -16.91
CA ALA A 330 13.03 -9.93 -15.80
C ALA A 330 14.35 -9.69 -15.04
N VAL A 331 15.15 -10.74 -14.80
CA VAL A 331 16.48 -10.63 -14.18
C VAL A 331 17.43 -9.80 -15.05
N GLU A 332 17.46 -10.07 -16.36
CA GLU A 332 18.32 -9.30 -17.30
C GLU A 332 17.89 -7.83 -17.36
N THR A 333 16.58 -7.56 -17.37
CA THR A 333 16.04 -6.19 -17.39
C THR A 333 16.33 -5.45 -16.10
N CYS A 334 16.22 -6.13 -14.95
CA CYS A 334 16.45 -5.55 -13.63
C CYS A 334 17.90 -5.09 -13.44
N GLY A 335 18.88 -5.89 -13.86
CA GLY A 335 20.28 -5.67 -13.54
C GLY A 335 20.48 -5.69 -12.02
N ASP A 336 20.76 -4.52 -11.43
CA ASP A 336 20.99 -4.30 -10.01
C ASP A 336 19.82 -3.57 -9.31
N CYS A 337 18.59 -3.85 -9.71
CA CYS A 337 17.41 -3.20 -9.14
C CYS A 337 17.01 -3.81 -7.78
N GLU A 338 16.15 -3.09 -7.03
CA GLU A 338 15.76 -3.46 -5.65
C GLU A 338 15.11 -4.85 -5.49
N ILE A 339 14.56 -5.43 -6.58
CA ILE A 339 13.89 -6.75 -6.55
C ILE A 339 14.76 -7.87 -7.13
N GLU A 340 16.04 -7.61 -7.44
CA GLU A 340 16.96 -8.57 -8.07
C GLU A 340 17.02 -9.89 -7.30
N SER A 341 17.22 -9.84 -5.99
CA SER A 341 17.23 -11.04 -5.13
C SER A 341 15.93 -11.86 -5.25
N THR A 342 14.79 -11.20 -5.27
CA THR A 342 13.48 -11.83 -5.41
C THR A 342 13.33 -12.51 -6.78
N LEU A 343 13.80 -11.85 -7.84
CA LEU A 343 13.76 -12.40 -9.21
C LEU A 343 14.64 -13.64 -9.35
N HIS A 344 15.87 -13.62 -8.78
CA HIS A 344 16.76 -14.78 -8.74
C HIS A 344 16.15 -15.95 -7.97
N ARG A 345 15.50 -15.69 -6.82
CA ARG A 345 14.75 -16.73 -6.08
C ARG A 345 13.65 -17.34 -6.92
N ASP A 346 12.78 -16.51 -7.53
CA ASP A 346 11.60 -16.96 -8.26
C ASP A 346 12.00 -17.70 -9.55
N LEU A 347 13.06 -17.24 -10.25
CA LEU A 347 13.69 -17.95 -11.36
C LEU A 347 14.23 -19.31 -10.90
N GLY A 348 14.96 -19.35 -9.79
CA GLY A 348 15.54 -20.57 -9.25
C GLY A 348 14.47 -21.60 -8.88
N LEU A 349 13.41 -21.20 -8.23
CA LEU A 349 12.26 -22.06 -7.92
C LEU A 349 11.58 -22.59 -9.19
N THR A 350 11.43 -21.74 -10.20
CA THR A 350 10.80 -22.10 -11.49
C THR A 350 11.66 -23.08 -12.27
N LEU A 351 12.98 -22.87 -12.34
CA LEU A 351 13.93 -23.79 -12.94
C LEU A 351 13.90 -25.18 -12.27
N CYS A 352 13.79 -25.23 -10.95
CA CYS A 352 13.61 -26.49 -10.23
C CYS A 352 12.29 -27.20 -10.62
N ARG A 353 11.23 -26.47 -10.88
CA ARG A 353 9.95 -27.02 -11.37
C ARG A 353 10.03 -27.52 -12.81
N ASP A 354 10.81 -26.85 -13.64
CA ASP A 354 11.09 -27.28 -15.03
C ASP A 354 12.09 -28.45 -15.10
N GLY A 355 12.61 -28.95 -13.96
CA GLY A 355 13.57 -30.05 -13.90
C GLY A 355 15.05 -29.64 -14.06
N GLN A 356 15.34 -28.35 -14.18
CA GLN A 356 16.70 -27.82 -14.33
C GLN A 356 17.33 -27.53 -12.95
N ILE A 357 17.53 -28.58 -12.14
CA ILE A 357 17.85 -28.48 -10.70
C ILE A 357 19.16 -27.73 -10.44
N GLU A 358 20.23 -28.03 -11.21
CA GLU A 358 21.55 -27.38 -11.00
C GLU A 358 21.47 -25.88 -11.27
N ARG A 359 20.84 -25.48 -12.37
CA ARG A 359 20.64 -24.07 -12.71
C ARG A 359 19.76 -23.37 -11.65
N GLY A 360 18.70 -24.05 -11.21
CA GLY A 360 17.82 -23.55 -10.15
C GLY A 360 18.60 -23.31 -8.85
N ALA A 361 19.49 -24.24 -8.48
CA ALA A 361 20.34 -24.07 -7.30
C ALA A 361 21.35 -22.91 -7.43
N GLU A 362 21.83 -22.61 -8.64
CA GLU A 362 22.72 -21.46 -8.89
C GLU A 362 21.96 -20.14 -8.67
N GLU A 363 20.76 -20.01 -9.20
CA GLU A 363 19.94 -18.82 -9.05
C GLU A 363 19.51 -18.60 -7.60
N LEU A 364 19.16 -19.67 -6.87
CA LEU A 364 18.86 -19.60 -5.43
C LEU A 364 20.07 -19.17 -4.59
N ARG A 365 21.30 -19.55 -4.96
CA ARG A 365 22.52 -19.05 -4.28
C ARG A 365 22.72 -17.57 -4.52
N LYS A 366 22.52 -17.09 -5.76
CA LYS A 366 22.58 -15.64 -6.07
C LYS A 366 21.55 -14.86 -5.25
N ALA A 367 20.33 -15.37 -5.13
CA ALA A 367 19.31 -14.75 -4.29
C ALA A 367 19.79 -14.60 -2.84
N LEU A 368 20.46 -15.63 -2.27
CA LEU A 368 21.01 -15.57 -0.91
C LEU A 368 22.27 -14.72 -0.78
N GLU A 369 23.06 -14.59 -1.85
CA GLU A 369 24.19 -13.64 -1.88
C GLU A 369 23.70 -12.20 -1.79
N LEU A 370 22.58 -11.88 -2.48
CA LEU A 370 21.95 -10.56 -2.47
C LEU A 370 21.11 -10.32 -1.20
N ASN A 371 20.40 -11.34 -0.71
CA ASN A 371 19.59 -11.29 0.51
C ASN A 371 19.80 -12.55 1.37
N PRO A 372 20.76 -12.54 2.31
CA PRO A 372 21.06 -13.69 3.18
C PRO A 372 19.91 -14.12 4.08
N GLU A 373 18.90 -13.27 4.28
CA GLU A 373 17.71 -13.56 5.12
C GLU A 373 16.56 -14.21 4.36
N ASP A 374 16.71 -14.48 3.04
CA ASP A 374 15.67 -15.13 2.24
C ASP A 374 15.48 -16.60 2.64
N ARG A 375 14.51 -16.83 3.52
CA ARG A 375 14.19 -18.16 4.07
C ARG A 375 13.68 -19.13 3.01
N ASP A 376 13.00 -18.64 1.98
CA ASP A 376 12.43 -19.49 0.93
C ASP A 376 13.54 -20.00 0.00
N ALA A 377 14.49 -19.15 -0.37
CA ALA A 377 15.68 -19.56 -1.12
C ALA A 377 16.54 -20.55 -0.33
N ALA A 378 16.78 -20.30 0.97
CA ALA A 378 17.56 -21.17 1.85
C ALA A 378 16.91 -22.57 1.95
N LYS A 379 15.61 -22.62 2.23
CA LYS A 379 14.83 -23.85 2.35
C LYS A 379 14.83 -24.65 1.03
N ALA A 380 14.68 -23.97 -0.11
CA ALA A 380 14.71 -24.62 -1.40
C ALA A 380 16.06 -25.31 -1.66
N LEU A 381 17.18 -24.63 -1.33
CA LEU A 381 18.53 -25.23 -1.44
C LEU A 381 18.74 -26.41 -0.50
N GLU A 382 18.24 -26.37 0.73
CA GLU A 382 18.28 -27.52 1.64
C GLU A 382 17.55 -28.73 1.05
N MET A 383 16.38 -28.51 0.47
CA MET A 383 15.60 -29.57 -0.17
C MET A 383 16.31 -30.16 -1.41
N ILE A 384 17.03 -29.35 -2.17
CA ILE A 384 17.83 -29.85 -3.31
C ILE A 384 19.01 -30.71 -2.82
N ARG A 385 19.68 -30.32 -1.73
CA ARG A 385 20.81 -31.08 -1.14
C ARG A 385 20.40 -32.42 -0.52
N ALA A 386 19.14 -32.52 -0.08
CA ALA A 386 18.60 -33.72 0.56
C ALA A 386 18.14 -34.80 -0.44
N ARG A 387 18.15 -34.51 -1.74
CA ARG A 387 17.86 -35.44 -2.84
C ARG A 387 19.13 -36.06 -3.40
#